data_7bb71a58cb07ff0dcc1d1c48f84a5c1c
#
_entry.id   7bb71a58cb07ff0dcc1d1c48f84a5c1c
#
_cell.length_a   1.000
_cell.length_b   1.000
_cell.length_c   1.000
_cell.angle_alpha   90.00
_cell.angle_beta   90.00
_cell.angle_gamma   90.00
#
_symmetry.space_group_name_H-M   'P 1'
#
loop_
_entity.id
_entity.type
_entity.pdbx_description
1 polymer ?
#
loop_
_entity_poly.entity_id
_entity_poly.type
_entity_poly.pdbx_seq_one_letter_code
_entity_poly.pdbx_strand_id
1 'polypeptide(L)'
;MKEFKDLEFQATDSFLKGIKARVQFPNGYGASIIRHDYSYGGPEGLYELAVLKDGLLCYNTPITDDVVGWCDENEITELLLEIQKL
;
A
#
# COMPACT_ATOMS: atom_id res chain seq x y z
N MET A 1 -4.70 -15.77 1.16
CA MET A 1 -4.74 -14.36 0.71
C MET A 1 -3.40 -13.69 0.96
N LYS A 2 -3.10 -12.65 0.19
CA LYS A 2 -1.86 -11.88 0.37
C LYS A 2 -1.89 -11.07 1.65
N GLU A 3 -0.76 -11.05 2.35
CA GLU A 3 -0.52 -10.29 3.57
C GLU A 3 0.75 -9.47 3.42
N PHE A 4 1.09 -8.67 4.42
CA PHE A 4 2.31 -7.85 4.37
C PHE A 4 3.56 -8.69 4.05
N LYS A 5 3.69 -9.86 4.67
CA LYS A 5 4.86 -10.74 4.48
C LYS A 5 5.03 -11.24 3.04
N ASP A 6 3.97 -11.17 2.23
CA ASP A 6 3.99 -11.62 0.84
C ASP A 6 4.36 -10.50 -0.13
N LEU A 7 4.54 -9.28 0.34
CA LEU A 7 4.89 -8.15 -0.50
C LEU A 7 6.37 -8.20 -0.89
N GLU A 8 6.65 -7.84 -2.13
CA GLU A 8 8.01 -7.76 -2.64
C GLU A 8 8.38 -6.29 -2.79
N PHE A 9 9.14 -5.78 -1.83
CA PHE A 9 9.56 -4.39 -1.84
C PHE A 9 10.77 -4.18 -2.72
N GLN A 10 10.77 -3.06 -3.42
CA GLN A 10 11.88 -2.58 -4.22
C GLN A 10 12.29 -1.20 -3.74
N ALA A 11 13.56 -0.85 -3.94
CA ALA A 11 14.03 0.48 -3.61
C ALA A 11 13.32 1.52 -4.49
N THR A 12 12.96 2.66 -3.90
CA THR A 12 12.55 3.83 -4.67
C THR A 12 13.79 4.46 -5.30
N ASP A 13 13.63 5.58 -6.02
CA ASP A 13 14.80 6.29 -6.53
C ASP A 13 15.64 6.85 -5.37
N SER A 14 16.87 7.27 -5.68
CA SER A 14 17.81 7.73 -4.65
C SER A 14 17.34 9.01 -3.95
N PHE A 15 16.46 9.78 -4.57
CA PHE A 15 15.93 11.00 -3.97
C PHE A 15 14.96 10.68 -2.84
N LEU A 16 14.06 9.72 -3.04
CA LEU A 16 13.03 9.36 -2.04
C LEU A 16 13.59 8.52 -0.89
N LYS A 17 14.65 7.76 -1.13
CA LYS A 17 15.35 6.97 -0.11
C LYS A 17 14.43 6.02 0.64
N GLY A 18 13.65 5.23 -0.09
CA GLY A 18 12.70 4.34 0.55
C GLY A 18 12.46 3.06 -0.23
N ILE A 19 11.33 2.45 0.09
CA ILE A 19 10.91 1.19 -0.52
C ILE A 19 9.45 1.30 -0.96
N LYS A 20 9.10 0.49 -1.95
CA LYS A 20 7.74 0.44 -2.49
C LYS A 20 7.41 -0.99 -2.91
N ALA A 21 6.13 -1.34 -2.82
CA ALA A 21 5.62 -2.59 -3.33
C ALA A 21 4.26 -2.37 -3.98
N ARG A 22 4.00 -3.05 -5.08
CA ARG A 22 2.69 -3.05 -5.73
C ARG A 22 2.21 -4.49 -5.83
N VAL A 23 0.93 -4.70 -5.60
CA VAL A 23 0.31 -6.01 -5.71
C VAL A 23 -1.02 -5.89 -6.43
N GLN A 24 -1.32 -6.87 -7.27
CA GLN A 24 -2.56 -6.94 -8.04
C GLN A 24 -3.30 -8.19 -7.62
N PHE A 25 -4.61 -8.07 -7.39
CA PHE A 25 -5.46 -9.19 -6.94
C PHE A 25 -6.38 -9.65 -8.07
N PRO A 26 -6.86 -10.91 -8.01
CA PRO A 26 -7.75 -11.43 -9.06
C PRO A 26 -9.07 -10.69 -9.19
N ASN A 27 -9.50 -9.95 -8.16
CA ASN A 27 -10.75 -9.18 -8.22
C ASN A 27 -10.62 -7.84 -8.97
N GLY A 28 -9.46 -7.56 -9.58
CA GLY A 28 -9.21 -6.33 -10.31
C GLY A 28 -8.68 -5.20 -9.44
N TYR A 29 -8.73 -5.34 -8.13
CA TYR A 29 -8.17 -4.36 -7.20
C TYR A 29 -6.72 -4.72 -6.87
N GLY A 30 -6.03 -3.78 -6.28
CA GLY A 30 -4.66 -3.97 -5.85
C GLY A 30 -4.27 -2.90 -4.84
N ALA A 31 -2.98 -2.84 -4.53
CA ALA A 31 -2.48 -1.86 -3.56
C ALA A 31 -1.08 -1.41 -3.94
N SER A 32 -0.78 -0.18 -3.59
CA SER A 32 0.56 0.39 -3.65
C SER A 32 0.96 0.74 -2.22
N ILE A 33 2.03 0.14 -1.74
CA ILE A 33 2.53 0.35 -0.38
C ILE A 33 3.90 1.00 -0.48
N ILE A 34 4.08 2.14 0.18
CA ILE A 34 5.32 2.90 0.14
C ILE A 34 5.78 3.28 1.54
N ARG A 35 7.09 3.46 1.68
CA ARG A 35 7.72 4.05 2.86
C ARG A 35 8.97 4.77 2.40
N HIS A 36 8.94 6.09 2.44
CA HIS A 36 10.09 6.94 2.09
C HIS A 36 10.01 8.25 2.89
N ASP A 37 10.98 9.13 2.67
CA ASP A 37 11.12 10.35 3.48
C ASP A 37 9.91 11.28 3.38
N TYR A 38 9.12 11.17 2.32
CA TYR A 38 7.96 12.05 2.07
C TYR A 38 6.62 11.35 2.14
N SER A 39 6.59 10.05 2.43
CA SER A 39 5.31 9.33 2.60
C SER A 39 4.74 9.58 3.99
N TYR A 40 3.42 9.42 4.12
CA TYR A 40 2.75 9.61 5.42
C TYR A 40 3.17 8.50 6.39
N GLY A 41 3.96 8.89 7.38
CA GLY A 41 4.52 8.00 8.37
C GLY A 41 5.88 7.42 8.00
N GLY A 42 6.38 7.67 6.78
CA GLY A 42 7.65 7.13 6.31
C GLY A 42 8.84 7.46 7.22
N PRO A 43 9.04 8.73 7.61
CA PRO A 43 10.14 9.08 8.51
C PRO A 43 10.09 8.38 9.87
N GLU A 44 8.93 7.87 10.26
CA GLU A 44 8.73 7.15 11.52
C GLU A 44 8.77 5.63 11.33
N GLY A 45 9.11 5.15 10.13
CA GLY A 45 9.19 3.72 9.85
C GLY A 45 7.84 3.07 9.56
N LEU A 46 6.81 3.88 9.31
CA LEU A 46 5.46 3.40 9.01
C LEU A 46 5.18 3.49 7.51
N TYR A 47 4.12 2.82 7.07
CA TYR A 47 3.80 2.66 5.67
C TYR A 47 2.57 3.48 5.27
N GLU A 48 2.52 3.82 3.98
CA GLU A 48 1.37 4.45 3.35
C GLU A 48 0.84 3.51 2.27
N LEU A 49 -0.48 3.34 2.23
CA LEU A 49 -1.13 2.44 1.27
C LEU A 49 -2.14 3.21 0.42
N ALA A 50 -2.10 2.98 -0.87
CA ALA A 50 -3.12 3.44 -1.81
C ALA A 50 -3.80 2.24 -2.44
N VAL A 51 -5.12 2.33 -2.63
CA VAL A 51 -5.87 1.29 -3.32
C VAL A 51 -5.76 1.51 -4.83
N LEU A 52 -5.59 0.41 -5.56
CA LEU A 52 -5.53 0.42 -7.02
C LEU A 52 -6.73 -0.34 -7.59
N LYS A 53 -7.19 0.08 -8.77
CA LYS A 53 -8.11 -0.69 -9.58
C LYS A 53 -7.60 -0.72 -11.01
N ASP A 54 -7.43 -1.92 -11.55
CA ASP A 54 -6.88 -2.12 -12.89
C ASP A 54 -5.53 -1.41 -13.06
N GLY A 55 -4.73 -1.37 -11.98
CA GLY A 55 -3.41 -0.77 -11.97
C GLY A 55 -3.38 0.74 -11.74
N LEU A 56 -4.52 1.39 -11.61
CA LEU A 56 -4.61 2.84 -11.42
C LEU A 56 -5.12 3.18 -10.02
N LEU A 57 -4.74 4.35 -9.52
CA LEU A 57 -5.20 4.83 -8.22
C LEU A 57 -6.73 4.90 -8.19
N CYS A 58 -7.31 4.39 -7.10
CA CYS A 58 -8.75 4.30 -6.93
C CYS A 58 -9.14 4.94 -5.60
N TYR A 59 -9.94 5.98 -5.64
CA TYR A 59 -10.32 6.76 -4.45
C TYR A 59 -11.80 6.61 -4.08
N ASN A 60 -12.50 5.64 -4.66
CA ASN A 60 -13.94 5.49 -4.42
C ASN A 60 -14.31 4.11 -3.88
N THR A 61 -13.51 3.60 -2.96
CA THR A 61 -13.80 2.34 -2.26
C THR A 61 -14.24 2.62 -0.82
N PRO A 62 -14.91 1.64 -0.15
CA PRO A 62 -15.20 1.78 1.27
C PRO A 62 -13.96 1.83 2.17
N ILE A 63 -12.79 1.45 1.64
CA ILE A 63 -11.56 1.36 2.43
C ILE A 63 -11.01 2.75 2.71
N THR A 64 -10.93 3.57 1.67
CA THR A 64 -10.49 4.96 1.80
C THR A 64 -10.86 5.74 0.55
N ASP A 65 -11.06 7.03 0.71
CA ASP A 65 -11.27 7.96 -0.40
C ASP A 65 -9.99 8.72 -0.75
N ASP A 66 -8.86 8.32 -0.19
CA ASP A 66 -7.56 8.93 -0.43
C ASP A 66 -6.50 7.84 -0.26
N VAL A 67 -5.55 8.01 0.64
CA VAL A 67 -4.55 7.02 1.03
C VAL A 67 -4.64 6.79 2.54
N VAL A 68 -4.09 5.68 3.01
CA VAL A 68 -4.02 5.39 4.45
C VAL A 68 -2.55 5.44 4.86
N GLY A 69 -2.21 6.41 5.71
CA GLY A 69 -0.85 6.59 6.19
C GLY A 69 -0.63 6.06 7.59
N TRP A 70 0.59 6.17 8.06
CA TRP A 70 1.00 5.77 9.41
C TRP A 70 0.60 4.34 9.78
N CYS A 71 0.70 3.41 8.83
CA CYS A 71 0.33 2.01 9.04
C CYS A 71 1.54 1.18 9.46
N ASP A 72 1.36 0.36 10.50
CA ASP A 72 2.33 -0.70 10.77
C ASP A 72 2.06 -1.92 9.88
N GLU A 73 2.89 -2.96 10.01
CA GLU A 73 2.77 -4.15 9.17
C GLU A 73 1.44 -4.87 9.35
N ASN A 74 0.91 -4.91 10.58
CA ASN A 74 -0.37 -5.55 10.85
C ASN A 74 -1.52 -4.78 10.22
N GLU A 75 -1.48 -3.46 10.28
CA GLU A 75 -2.51 -2.61 9.65
C GLU A 75 -2.48 -2.76 8.14
N ILE A 76 -1.31 -2.85 7.54
CA ILE A 76 -1.20 -3.11 6.10
C ILE A 76 -1.84 -4.46 5.76
N THR A 77 -1.56 -5.51 6.55
CA THR A 77 -2.18 -6.82 6.31
C THR A 77 -3.72 -6.74 6.38
N GLU A 78 -4.27 -6.06 7.37
CA GLU A 78 -5.72 -5.88 7.48
C GLU A 78 -6.30 -5.18 6.26
N LEU A 79 -5.65 -4.13 5.80
CA LEU A 79 -6.08 -3.40 4.59
C LEU A 79 -6.00 -4.28 3.34
N LEU A 80 -4.93 -5.04 3.18
CA LEU A 80 -4.79 -5.96 2.04
C LEU A 80 -5.91 -7.00 2.02
N LEU A 81 -6.27 -7.54 3.19
CA LEU A 81 -7.36 -8.51 3.27
C LEU A 81 -8.70 -7.87 2.90
N GLU A 82 -8.96 -6.65 3.34
CA GLU A 82 -10.18 -5.93 2.95
C GLU A 82 -10.24 -5.64 1.46
N ILE A 83 -9.12 -5.23 0.85
CA ILE A 83 -9.06 -4.96 -0.59
C ILE A 83 -9.37 -6.24 -1.38
N GLN A 84 -8.87 -7.38 -0.92
CA GLN A 84 -9.10 -8.67 -1.59
C GLN A 84 -10.56 -9.13 -1.51
N LYS A 85 -11.35 -8.53 -0.64
CA LYS A 85 -12.77 -8.83 -0.50
C LYS A 85 -13.69 -7.85 -1.24
N LEU A 86 -13.16 -6.86 -1.90
CA LEU A 86 -13.95 -5.89 -2.67
C LEU A 86 -14.70 -6.51 -3.84
#